data_6e62fb34d4355fa3fedebfe22212eaa6
#
_entry.id   6e62fb34d4355fa3fedebfe22212eaa6
#
_cell.length_a   1.000
_cell.length_b   1.000
_cell.length_c   1.000
_cell.angle_alpha   90.00
_cell.angle_beta   90.00
_cell.angle_gamma   90.00
#
_symmetry.space_group_name_H-M   'P 1'
#
loop_
_entity.id
_entity.type
_entity.pdbx_description
1 polymer ?
#
loop_
_entity_poly.entity_id
_entity_poly.type
_entity_poly.pdbx_seq_one_letter_code
_entity_poly.pdbx_strand_id
1 'polypeptide(L)'
;MPKISSIAFRVYNLDAMLAFYSEAFEVEFHEVDTYGIRSQFGDVNGITLKFVPIRESDDFKSFPIHQPGFVVPDVEAVIAIALKHGGRQEGQTLRLDGKVQAAVRDPDGCERCPLEYRPP
;
A
#
# COMPACT_ATOMS: atom_id res chain seq x y z
N MET A 1 19.60 11.20 -13.58
CA MET A 1 18.68 11.44 -12.45
C MET A 1 18.31 10.11 -11.81
N PRO A 2 18.57 9.94 -10.52
CA PRO A 2 18.09 8.73 -9.85
C PRO A 2 16.56 8.70 -9.79
N LYS A 3 16.00 7.49 -9.87
CA LYS A 3 14.55 7.27 -9.78
C LYS A 3 14.28 6.20 -8.73
N ILE A 4 13.16 6.32 -8.04
CA ILE A 4 12.69 5.22 -7.20
C ILE A 4 12.21 4.13 -8.13
N SER A 5 12.85 2.95 -8.07
CA SER A 5 12.50 1.82 -8.94
C SER A 5 11.64 0.77 -8.23
N SER A 6 11.74 0.69 -6.90
CA SER A 6 10.96 -0.29 -6.16
C SER A 6 10.78 0.15 -4.70
N ILE A 7 9.74 -0.37 -4.07
CA ILE A 7 9.48 -0.24 -2.65
C ILE A 7 9.19 -1.64 -2.14
N ALA A 8 9.96 -2.10 -1.16
CA ALA A 8 9.77 -3.42 -0.57
C ALA A 8 8.91 -3.30 0.69
N PHE A 9 7.94 -4.18 0.80
CA PHE A 9 7.03 -4.27 1.94
C PHE A 9 7.20 -5.63 2.57
N ARG A 10 7.44 -5.66 3.89
CA ARG A 10 7.39 -6.92 4.63
C ARG A 10 5.96 -7.05 5.15
N VAL A 11 5.26 -8.10 4.76
CA VAL A 11 3.81 -8.20 4.98
C VAL A 11 3.45 -9.37 5.88
N TYR A 12 2.47 -9.15 6.78
CA TYR A 12 1.94 -10.17 7.67
C TYR A 12 0.79 -10.94 7.01
N ASN A 13 -0.12 -10.23 6.38
CA ASN A 13 -1.30 -10.81 5.76
C ASN A 13 -1.25 -10.56 4.26
N LEU A 14 -0.55 -11.44 3.55
CA LEU A 14 -0.30 -11.28 2.12
C LEU A 14 -1.61 -11.23 1.32
N ASP A 15 -2.56 -12.12 1.58
CA ASP A 15 -3.81 -12.19 0.81
C ASP A 15 -4.62 -10.89 0.94
N ALA A 16 -4.76 -10.35 2.15
CA ALA A 16 -5.48 -9.11 2.37
C ALA A 16 -4.76 -7.92 1.75
N MET A 17 -3.42 -7.90 1.82
CA MET A 17 -2.61 -6.84 1.20
C MET A 17 -2.76 -6.85 -0.31
N LEU A 18 -2.69 -8.02 -0.95
CA LEU A 18 -2.89 -8.15 -2.40
C LEU A 18 -4.28 -7.69 -2.80
N ALA A 19 -5.31 -8.12 -2.06
CA ALA A 19 -6.69 -7.75 -2.37
C ALA A 19 -6.89 -6.23 -2.26
N PHE A 20 -6.38 -5.62 -1.20
CA PHE A 20 -6.50 -4.18 -1.00
C PHE A 20 -5.80 -3.40 -2.13
N TYR A 21 -4.52 -3.67 -2.38
CA TYR A 21 -3.76 -2.90 -3.37
C TYR A 21 -4.24 -3.14 -4.79
N SER A 22 -4.70 -4.35 -5.12
CA SER A 22 -5.29 -4.64 -6.43
C SER A 22 -6.58 -3.88 -6.64
N GLU A 23 -7.47 -3.88 -5.66
CA GLU A 23 -8.78 -3.23 -5.80
C GLU A 23 -8.68 -1.71 -5.70
N ALA A 24 -7.88 -1.19 -4.75
CA ALA A 24 -7.78 0.25 -4.51
C ALA A 24 -6.96 0.97 -5.58
N PHE A 25 -5.88 0.36 -6.05
CA PHE A 25 -4.90 1.01 -6.92
C PHE A 25 -4.68 0.30 -8.25
N GLU A 26 -5.50 -0.70 -8.55
CA GLU A 26 -5.48 -1.44 -9.82
C GLU A 26 -4.11 -2.07 -10.11
N VAL A 27 -3.42 -2.52 -9.06
CA VAL A 27 -2.11 -3.16 -9.20
C VAL A 27 -2.30 -4.63 -9.56
N GLU A 28 -1.65 -5.07 -10.63
CA GLU A 28 -1.61 -6.49 -11.00
C GLU A 28 -0.35 -7.10 -10.44
N PHE A 29 -0.51 -8.12 -9.60
CA PHE A 29 0.60 -8.81 -8.95
C PHE A 29 0.93 -10.11 -9.66
N HIS A 30 2.19 -10.50 -9.59
CA HIS A 30 2.66 -11.81 -10.07
C HIS A 30 3.65 -12.38 -9.06
N GLU A 31 3.70 -13.70 -8.97
CA GLU A 31 4.56 -14.39 -8.02
C GLU A 31 6.02 -14.32 -8.47
N VAL A 32 6.90 -14.03 -7.51
CA VAL A 32 8.35 -14.01 -7.73
C VAL A 32 9.00 -14.70 -6.54
N ASP A 33 9.94 -15.60 -6.82
CA ASP A 33 10.74 -16.22 -5.78
C ASP A 33 11.84 -15.25 -5.34
N THR A 34 11.85 -14.87 -4.07
CA THR A 34 12.84 -13.97 -3.50
C THR A 34 13.63 -14.74 -2.45
N TYR A 35 14.79 -15.26 -2.87
CA TYR A 35 15.66 -16.07 -1.99
C TYR A 35 14.89 -17.19 -1.27
N GLY A 36 14.06 -17.91 -2.00
CA GLY A 36 13.25 -19.01 -1.46
C GLY A 36 11.93 -18.58 -0.83
N ILE A 37 11.62 -17.31 -0.81
CA ILE A 37 10.36 -16.78 -0.27
C ILE A 37 9.43 -16.45 -1.44
N ARG A 38 8.22 -17.02 -1.44
CA ARG A 38 7.21 -16.71 -2.44
C ARG A 38 6.65 -15.32 -2.19
N SER A 39 7.05 -14.39 -3.04
CA SER A 39 6.68 -12.99 -2.92
C SER A 39 5.76 -12.59 -4.07
N GLN A 40 5.15 -11.42 -3.97
CA GLN A 40 4.28 -10.87 -5.00
C GLN A 40 4.79 -9.48 -5.39
N PHE A 41 5.02 -9.29 -6.67
CA PHE A 41 5.49 -8.02 -7.21
C PHE A 41 4.42 -7.43 -8.13
N GLY A 42 4.22 -6.12 -8.03
CA GLY A 42 3.32 -5.40 -8.94
C GLY A 42 3.93 -4.08 -9.33
N ASP A 43 3.52 -3.54 -10.48
CA ASP A 43 4.04 -2.27 -10.99
C ASP A 43 3.01 -1.16 -10.83
N VAL A 44 3.45 -0.01 -10.33
CA VAL A 44 2.65 1.19 -10.25
C VAL A 44 3.42 2.32 -10.90
N ASN A 45 3.03 2.67 -12.12
CA ASN A 45 3.62 3.79 -12.85
C ASN A 45 5.15 3.72 -12.91
N GLY A 46 5.70 2.53 -13.17
CA GLY A 46 7.13 2.31 -13.28
C GLY A 46 7.85 2.00 -11.98
N ILE A 47 7.14 2.01 -10.85
CA ILE A 47 7.72 1.63 -9.56
C ILE A 47 7.20 0.24 -9.20
N THR A 48 8.11 -0.68 -8.88
CA THR A 48 7.73 -2.03 -8.48
C THR A 48 7.45 -2.08 -6.98
N LEU A 49 6.26 -2.53 -6.62
CA LEU A 49 5.93 -2.86 -5.23
C LEU A 49 6.29 -4.33 -5.00
N LYS A 50 7.09 -4.60 -3.98
CA LYS A 50 7.57 -5.96 -3.66
C LYS A 50 7.00 -6.36 -2.32
N PHE A 51 6.01 -7.25 -2.34
CA PHE A 51 5.39 -7.75 -1.11
C PHE A 51 6.05 -9.06 -0.72
N VAL A 52 6.83 -9.02 0.36
CA VAL A 52 7.59 -10.18 0.86
C VAL A 52 7.00 -10.61 2.20
N PRO A 53 6.41 -11.82 2.28
CA PRO A 53 5.80 -12.27 3.53
C PRO A 53 6.81 -12.36 4.67
N ILE A 54 6.36 -12.01 5.88
CA ILE A 54 7.15 -12.16 7.09
C ILE A 54 7.02 -13.61 7.55
N ARG A 55 8.17 -14.24 7.85
CA ARG A 55 8.23 -15.60 8.37
C ARG A 55 8.34 -15.57 9.89
N GLU A 56 7.90 -16.63 10.57
CA GLU A 56 8.00 -16.72 12.02
C GLU A 56 9.43 -16.58 12.53
N SER A 57 10.42 -17.00 11.72
CA SER A 57 11.83 -16.89 12.07
C SER A 57 12.40 -15.49 11.93
N ASP A 58 11.64 -14.54 11.35
CA ASP A 58 12.14 -13.19 11.10
C ASP A 58 12.03 -12.33 12.37
N ASP A 59 12.98 -11.40 12.52
CA ASP A 59 12.95 -10.42 13.60
C ASP A 59 12.13 -9.20 13.16
N PHE A 60 10.90 -9.13 13.65
CA PHE A 60 9.96 -8.07 13.29
C PHE A 60 10.41 -6.66 13.71
N LYS A 61 11.27 -6.57 14.72
CA LYS A 61 11.72 -5.27 15.23
C LYS A 61 12.69 -4.56 14.29
N SER A 62 13.30 -5.29 13.37
CA SER A 62 14.27 -4.75 12.44
C SER A 62 13.66 -4.29 11.11
N PHE A 63 12.35 -4.46 10.90
CA PHE A 63 11.73 -4.13 9.63
C PHE A 63 11.38 -2.64 9.55
N PRO A 64 11.71 -2.00 8.43
CA PRO A 64 11.34 -0.60 8.24
C PRO A 64 9.82 -0.44 8.09
N ILE A 65 9.32 0.67 8.62
CA ILE A 65 7.93 1.06 8.44
C ILE A 65 7.80 1.63 7.03
N HIS A 66 6.84 1.15 6.25
CA HIS A 66 6.58 1.69 4.93
C HIS A 66 5.40 2.67 4.97
N GLN A 67 5.50 3.77 4.21
CA GLN A 67 4.45 4.79 4.15
C GLN A 67 4.28 5.26 2.71
N PRO A 68 3.79 4.40 1.81
CA PRO A 68 3.60 4.81 0.42
C PRO A 68 2.41 5.79 0.32
N GLY A 69 2.61 6.88 -0.40
CA GLY A 69 1.55 7.85 -0.68
C GLY A 69 1.07 7.73 -2.12
N PHE A 70 -0.21 7.97 -2.34
CA PHE A 70 -0.84 7.82 -3.66
C PHE A 70 -1.73 9.01 -3.98
N VAL A 71 -1.62 9.49 -5.22
CA VAL A 71 -2.62 10.40 -5.80
C VAL A 71 -3.68 9.52 -6.45
N VAL A 72 -4.94 9.72 -6.08
CA VAL A 72 -6.04 8.85 -6.52
C VAL A 72 -7.21 9.70 -7.04
N PRO A 73 -8.04 9.14 -7.95
CA PRO A 73 -9.19 9.89 -8.47
C PRO A 73 -10.33 10.04 -7.46
N ASP A 74 -10.44 9.14 -6.47
CA ASP A 74 -11.54 9.17 -5.49
C ASP A 74 -11.04 8.66 -4.14
N VAL A 75 -10.74 9.59 -3.24
CA VAL A 75 -10.22 9.28 -1.90
C VAL A 75 -11.22 8.48 -1.07
N GLU A 76 -12.52 8.84 -1.13
CA GLU A 76 -13.54 8.15 -0.35
C GLU A 76 -13.70 6.69 -0.78
N ALA A 77 -13.58 6.42 -2.09
CA ALA A 77 -13.65 5.05 -2.61
C ALA A 77 -12.49 4.20 -2.07
N VAL A 78 -11.29 4.76 -2.00
CA VAL A 78 -10.12 4.05 -1.45
C VAL A 78 -10.30 3.77 0.03
N ILE A 79 -10.84 4.72 0.79
CA ILE A 79 -11.13 4.51 2.22
C ILE A 79 -12.10 3.34 2.39
N ALA A 80 -13.17 3.28 1.59
CA ALA A 80 -14.14 2.19 1.64
C ALA A 80 -13.50 0.83 1.34
N ILE A 81 -12.60 0.79 0.35
CA ILE A 81 -11.87 -0.43 0.00
C ILE A 81 -10.94 -0.85 1.14
N ALA A 82 -10.26 0.11 1.78
CA ALA A 82 -9.41 -0.19 2.93
C ALA A 82 -10.22 -0.85 4.06
N LEU A 83 -11.39 -0.28 4.39
CA LEU A 83 -12.26 -0.84 5.42
C LEU A 83 -12.74 -2.25 5.06
N LYS A 84 -13.06 -2.48 3.79
CA LYS A 84 -13.51 -3.80 3.29
C LYS A 84 -12.46 -4.88 3.51
N HIS A 85 -11.18 -4.55 3.41
CA HIS A 85 -10.09 -5.51 3.48
C HIS A 85 -9.34 -5.51 4.83
N GLY A 86 -9.93 -4.92 5.86
CA GLY A 86 -9.36 -4.96 7.22
C GLY A 86 -8.43 -3.81 7.56
N GLY A 87 -8.31 -2.82 6.68
CA GLY A 87 -7.63 -1.57 6.99
C GLY A 87 -8.55 -0.59 7.70
N ARG A 88 -8.08 0.63 7.88
CA ARG A 88 -8.90 1.67 8.52
C ARG A 88 -8.44 3.07 8.13
N GLN A 89 -9.31 4.06 8.31
CA GLN A 89 -8.94 5.45 8.12
C GLN A 89 -8.17 5.95 9.33
N GLU A 90 -7.13 6.74 9.07
CA GLU A 90 -6.32 7.38 10.09
C GLU A 90 -6.61 8.88 10.05
N GLY A 91 -7.19 9.42 11.13
CA GLY A 91 -7.55 10.84 11.18
C GLY A 91 -8.78 11.17 10.32
N GLN A 92 -8.92 12.44 9.98
CA GLN A 92 -10.08 12.95 9.26
C GLN A 92 -9.72 13.26 7.80
N THR A 93 -10.73 13.23 6.93
CA THR A 93 -10.59 13.69 5.56
C THR A 93 -10.57 15.22 5.55
N LEU A 94 -9.58 15.81 4.91
CA LEU A 94 -9.43 17.26 4.75
C LEU A 94 -9.81 17.65 3.33
N ARG A 95 -10.63 18.69 3.20
CA ARG A 95 -11.07 19.22 1.91
C ARG A 95 -10.75 20.70 1.85
N LEU A 96 -9.98 21.12 0.84
CA LEU A 96 -9.60 22.51 0.67
C LEU A 96 -9.33 22.80 -0.81
N ASP A 97 -10.01 23.79 -1.36
CA ASP A 97 -9.83 24.25 -2.74
C ASP A 97 -9.96 23.11 -3.78
N GLY A 98 -10.91 22.23 -3.57
CA GLY A 98 -11.13 21.07 -4.46
C GLY A 98 -10.18 19.91 -4.23
N LYS A 99 -9.14 20.09 -3.41
CA LYS A 99 -8.24 18.99 -3.03
C LYS A 99 -8.84 18.20 -1.89
N VAL A 100 -8.58 16.90 -1.89
CA VAL A 100 -9.02 15.99 -0.84
C VAL A 100 -7.80 15.24 -0.34
N GLN A 101 -7.61 15.21 0.98
CA GLN A 101 -6.49 14.51 1.61
C GLN A 101 -7.01 13.65 2.76
N ALA A 102 -6.51 12.44 2.85
CA ALA A 102 -6.82 11.52 3.93
C ALA A 102 -5.63 10.58 4.12
N ALA A 103 -5.70 9.73 5.11
CA ALA A 103 -4.72 8.67 5.30
C ALA A 103 -5.44 7.41 5.73
N VAL A 104 -4.92 6.26 5.29
CA VAL A 104 -5.45 4.97 5.69
C VAL A 104 -4.32 4.10 6.23
N ARG A 105 -4.70 3.11 7.04
CA ARG A 105 -3.83 1.99 7.36
C ARG A 105 -4.25 0.84 6.48
N ASP A 106 -3.28 0.19 5.86
CA ASP A 106 -3.54 -1.00 5.04
C ASP A 106 -3.84 -2.22 5.93
N PRO A 107 -4.18 -3.39 5.35
CA PRO A 107 -4.53 -4.57 6.16
C PRO A 107 -3.45 -5.03 7.14
N ASP A 108 -2.18 -4.76 6.88
CA ASP A 108 -1.08 -5.09 7.79
C ASP A 108 -0.88 -4.02 8.87
N GLY A 109 -1.63 -2.91 8.81
CA GLY A 109 -1.51 -1.83 9.76
C GLY A 109 -0.35 -0.88 9.48
N CYS A 110 0.05 -0.74 8.20
CA CYS A 110 1.00 0.29 7.79
C CYS A 110 0.65 1.58 8.52
N GLU A 111 1.63 2.24 9.10
CA GLU A 111 1.39 3.32 10.04
C GLU A 111 0.56 4.45 9.44
N ARG A 112 0.80 4.77 8.19
CA ARG A 112 0.05 5.82 7.54
C ARG A 112 0.30 5.82 6.04
N CYS A 113 -0.75 5.56 5.25
CA CYS A 113 -0.67 5.63 3.80
C CYS A 113 -1.43 6.87 3.34
N PRO A 114 -0.74 7.97 3.00
CA PRO A 114 -1.42 9.19 2.55
C PRO A 114 -2.14 8.99 1.23
N LEU A 115 -3.35 9.52 1.14
CA LEU A 115 -4.16 9.55 -0.07
C LEU A 115 -4.46 11.00 -0.44
N GLU A 116 -4.39 11.32 -1.71
CA GLU A 116 -4.61 12.68 -2.17
C GLU A 116 -5.36 12.67 -3.51
N TYR A 117 -6.38 13.52 -3.60
CA TYR A 117 -6.97 13.90 -4.88
C TYR A 117 -6.57 15.32 -5.21
N ARG A 118 -6.09 15.53 -6.42
CA ARG A 118 -5.76 16.84 -6.95
C ARG A 118 -6.64 17.09 -8.16
N PRO A 119 -7.43 18.18 -8.17
CA PRO A 119 -8.22 18.51 -9.35
C PRO A 119 -7.31 18.82 -10.54
N PRO A 120 -7.79 18.53 -11.77
CA PRO A 120 -7.02 18.78 -12.98
C PRO A 120 -6.75 20.26 -13.23
#